data_21caf677c07520ba7b41069fbf265178
#
_entry.id   21caf677c07520ba7b41069fbf265178
#
_cell.length_a   1.000
_cell.length_b   1.000
_cell.length_c   1.000
_cell.angle_alpha   90.00
_cell.angle_beta   90.00
_cell.angle_gamma   90.00
#
_symmetry.space_group_name_H-M   'P 1'
#
loop_
_entity.id
_entity.type
_entity.pdbx_description
1 polymer ?
#
loop_
_entity_poly.entity_id
_entity_poly.type
_entity_poly.pdbx_seq_one_letter_code
_entity_poly.pdbx_strand_id
1 'polypeptide(L)'
;MQFFDTHTHLDYLAEALNLSIPKLVKNAGNAGVQKMLIVAVFAENFEKVTACAHQSPEHLRYGLGLHPLYIRQHERSHLDLLESLLNKRDPLCTAIAEIGLEKAVADVATPELWQKQCEFLEAQLALAKRFNLPVNLHSRKTHDALFTFLKKAKLTNTGVVHGFAGSYDQAKRFVDLGYKIGVGGTITYARANKTREAIKKLPIESLILETDSPDMPVFGYQGEPNRPERVAETFRHLCELREEDPEKIAEMVWENSLKLFGRIIK
;
A
#
# COMPACT_ATOMS: atom_id res chain seq x y z
N MET A 1 -5.05 -19.57 9.11
CA MET A 1 -4.19 -18.39 9.13
C MET A 1 -5.02 -17.15 8.86
N GLN A 2 -4.57 -15.98 9.36
CA GLN A 2 -5.24 -14.70 9.15
C GLN A 2 -4.31 -13.79 8.35
N PHE A 3 -4.87 -13.04 7.39
CA PHE A 3 -4.12 -12.11 6.54
C PHE A 3 -4.73 -10.71 6.57
N PHE A 4 -3.87 -9.73 6.42
CA PHE A 4 -4.24 -8.34 6.18
C PHE A 4 -3.70 -7.96 4.79
N ASP A 5 -4.60 -7.67 3.85
CA ASP A 5 -4.24 -7.06 2.57
C ASP A 5 -4.01 -5.56 2.80
N THR A 6 -2.75 -5.16 2.86
CA THR A 6 -2.37 -3.79 3.27
C THR A 6 -2.42 -2.78 2.13
N HIS A 7 -2.83 -3.19 0.92
CA HIS A 7 -2.99 -2.30 -0.22
C HIS A 7 -3.96 -2.88 -1.26
N THR A 8 -5.12 -2.27 -1.39
CA THR A 8 -6.13 -2.67 -2.39
C THR A 8 -7.01 -1.49 -2.80
N HIS A 9 -7.47 -1.49 -4.06
CA HIS A 9 -8.45 -0.54 -4.60
C HIS A 9 -9.80 -1.24 -4.76
N LEU A 10 -10.48 -1.55 -3.64
CA LEU A 10 -11.75 -2.28 -3.65
C LEU A 10 -12.87 -1.54 -4.40
N ASP A 11 -12.82 -0.20 -4.45
CA ASP A 11 -13.76 0.62 -5.21
C ASP A 11 -13.65 0.34 -6.72
N TYR A 12 -12.45 0.22 -7.26
CA TYR A 12 -12.22 -0.17 -8.66
C TYR A 12 -12.52 -1.65 -8.90
N LEU A 13 -12.14 -2.52 -7.97
CA LEU A 13 -12.40 -3.95 -8.09
C LEU A 13 -13.91 -4.25 -8.09
N ALA A 14 -14.68 -3.55 -7.26
CA ALA A 14 -16.13 -3.67 -7.20
C ALA A 14 -16.79 -3.34 -8.57
N GLU A 15 -16.33 -2.28 -9.22
CA GLU A 15 -16.77 -1.90 -10.56
C GLU A 15 -16.33 -2.92 -11.61
N ALA A 16 -15.05 -3.30 -11.62
CA ALA A 16 -14.49 -4.24 -12.60
C ALA A 16 -15.19 -5.62 -12.58
N LEU A 17 -15.62 -6.06 -11.40
CA LEU A 17 -16.26 -7.36 -11.21
C LEU A 17 -17.81 -7.28 -11.13
N ASN A 18 -18.38 -6.07 -11.10
CA ASN A 18 -19.77 -5.83 -10.80
C ASN A 18 -20.23 -6.55 -9.51
N LEU A 19 -19.44 -6.40 -8.43
CA LEU A 19 -19.70 -7.00 -7.11
C LEU A 19 -19.82 -5.93 -6.04
N SER A 20 -20.65 -6.18 -5.02
CA SER A 20 -20.72 -5.30 -3.85
C SER A 20 -19.52 -5.45 -2.94
N ILE A 21 -19.17 -4.40 -2.19
CA ILE A 21 -18.09 -4.42 -1.19
C ILE A 21 -18.27 -5.55 -0.17
N PRO A 22 -19.46 -5.76 0.45
CA PRO A 22 -19.66 -6.89 1.37
C PRO A 22 -19.42 -8.26 0.72
N LYS A 23 -19.70 -8.40 -0.58
CA LYS A 23 -19.42 -9.65 -1.31
C LYS A 23 -17.92 -9.86 -1.50
N LEU A 24 -17.15 -8.82 -1.84
CA LEU A 24 -15.69 -8.87 -1.94
C LEU A 24 -15.07 -9.21 -0.57
N VAL A 25 -15.52 -8.55 0.50
CA VAL A 25 -15.07 -8.83 1.87
C VAL A 25 -15.35 -10.28 2.27
N LYS A 26 -16.54 -10.81 1.98
CA LYS A 26 -16.88 -12.21 2.23
C LYS A 26 -15.97 -13.16 1.46
N ASN A 27 -15.70 -12.88 0.18
CA ASN A 27 -14.81 -13.74 -0.61
C ASN A 27 -13.38 -13.71 -0.03
N ALA A 28 -12.85 -12.53 0.29
CA ALA A 28 -11.55 -12.36 0.93
C ALA A 28 -11.46 -13.13 2.26
N GLY A 29 -12.51 -13.03 3.10
CA GLY A 29 -12.60 -13.76 4.38
C GLY A 29 -12.53 -15.28 4.21
N ASN A 30 -13.13 -15.82 3.16
CA ASN A 30 -13.07 -17.26 2.85
C ASN A 30 -11.64 -17.73 2.52
N ALA A 31 -10.78 -16.83 2.04
CA ALA A 31 -9.37 -17.09 1.79
C ALA A 31 -8.45 -16.70 2.98
N GLY A 32 -9.04 -16.35 4.13
CA GLY A 32 -8.29 -15.98 5.34
C GLY A 32 -7.94 -14.50 5.46
N VAL A 33 -8.34 -13.65 4.49
CA VAL A 33 -8.09 -12.20 4.55
C VAL A 33 -9.13 -11.54 5.45
N GLN A 34 -8.73 -11.18 6.66
CA GLN A 34 -9.60 -10.65 7.70
C GLN A 34 -9.63 -9.12 7.76
N LYS A 35 -8.62 -8.47 7.22
CA LYS A 35 -8.49 -7.02 7.16
C LYS A 35 -8.01 -6.58 5.78
N MET A 36 -8.43 -5.41 5.34
CA MET A 36 -7.97 -4.78 4.10
C MET A 36 -7.84 -3.27 4.29
N LEU A 37 -6.80 -2.68 3.71
CA LEU A 37 -6.64 -1.24 3.61
C LEU A 37 -6.99 -0.78 2.19
N ILE A 38 -8.09 -0.05 2.06
CA ILE A 38 -8.48 0.59 0.80
C ILE A 38 -7.71 1.91 0.69
N VAL A 39 -7.08 2.15 -0.46
CA VAL A 39 -6.31 3.37 -0.68
C VAL A 39 -6.92 4.23 -1.78
N ALA A 40 -7.00 5.54 -1.53
CA ALA A 40 -7.44 6.51 -2.52
C ALA A 40 -6.26 6.95 -3.39
N VAL A 41 -6.55 7.44 -4.59
CA VAL A 41 -5.53 7.86 -5.56
C VAL A 41 -5.66 9.30 -6.04
N PHE A 42 -6.85 9.91 -5.90
CA PHE A 42 -7.12 11.31 -6.23
C PHE A 42 -8.34 11.85 -5.45
N ALA A 43 -8.48 13.16 -5.42
CA ALA A 43 -9.45 13.84 -4.55
C ALA A 43 -10.91 13.39 -4.80
N GLU A 44 -11.27 13.15 -6.06
CA GLU A 44 -12.62 12.78 -6.46
C GLU A 44 -13.04 11.38 -6.00
N ASN A 45 -12.08 10.49 -5.65
CA ASN A 45 -12.45 9.18 -5.10
C ASN A 45 -12.39 9.09 -3.56
N PHE A 46 -12.07 10.17 -2.86
CA PHE A 46 -11.98 10.16 -1.39
C PHE A 46 -13.31 9.75 -0.73
N GLU A 47 -14.41 10.33 -1.16
CA GLU A 47 -15.74 10.01 -0.63
C GLU A 47 -16.11 8.54 -0.90
N LYS A 48 -15.83 8.05 -2.11
CA LYS A 48 -16.11 6.68 -2.51
C LYS A 48 -15.32 5.67 -1.68
N VAL A 49 -14.02 5.90 -1.49
CA VAL A 49 -13.14 5.05 -0.67
C VAL A 49 -13.63 5.03 0.79
N THR A 50 -13.97 6.19 1.34
CA THR A 50 -14.54 6.31 2.69
C THR A 50 -15.84 5.53 2.81
N ALA A 51 -16.78 5.72 1.87
CA ALA A 51 -18.06 5.00 1.85
C ALA A 51 -17.91 3.48 1.69
N CYS A 52 -16.91 3.01 0.92
CA CYS A 52 -16.57 1.60 0.82
C CYS A 52 -16.16 1.02 2.18
N ALA A 53 -15.29 1.71 2.92
CA ALA A 53 -14.83 1.24 4.23
C ALA A 53 -15.98 1.10 5.24
N HIS A 54 -16.94 2.02 5.22
CA HIS A 54 -18.11 1.98 6.10
C HIS A 54 -19.10 0.85 5.81
N GLN A 55 -19.02 0.19 4.65
CA GLN A 55 -19.86 -0.98 4.36
C GLN A 55 -19.43 -2.25 5.13
N SER A 56 -18.20 -2.29 5.64
CA SER A 56 -17.68 -3.42 6.42
C SER A 56 -16.60 -2.95 7.42
N PRO A 57 -16.96 -2.12 8.42
CA PRO A 57 -16.02 -1.41 9.28
C PRO A 57 -15.18 -2.35 10.17
N GLU A 58 -15.63 -3.57 10.39
CA GLU A 58 -14.86 -4.58 11.12
C GLU A 58 -13.66 -5.08 10.30
N HIS A 59 -13.78 -5.14 8.96
CA HIS A 59 -12.78 -5.69 8.06
C HIS A 59 -11.97 -4.63 7.32
N LEU A 60 -12.55 -3.45 7.09
CA LEU A 60 -11.97 -2.44 6.22
C LEU A 60 -11.36 -1.28 7.01
N ARG A 61 -10.26 -0.79 6.49
CA ARG A 61 -9.62 0.48 6.83
C ARG A 61 -9.42 1.25 5.54
N TYR A 62 -9.22 2.55 5.63
CA TYR A 62 -8.92 3.34 4.45
C TYR A 62 -7.79 4.34 4.67
N GLY A 63 -7.19 4.76 3.57
CA GLY A 63 -6.25 5.85 3.50
C GLY A 63 -6.63 6.82 2.40
N LEU A 64 -6.39 8.12 2.64
CA LEU A 64 -6.60 9.18 1.66
C LEU A 64 -5.25 9.73 1.22
N GLY A 65 -5.07 9.88 -0.10
CA GLY A 65 -3.83 10.36 -0.67
C GLY A 65 -3.97 10.75 -2.14
N LEU A 66 -2.97 11.45 -2.65
CA LEU A 66 -2.90 11.96 -4.00
C LEU A 66 -1.75 11.27 -4.73
N HIS A 67 -2.10 10.26 -5.54
CA HIS A 67 -1.17 9.34 -6.19
C HIS A 67 -0.41 10.01 -7.35
N PRO A 68 0.89 9.78 -7.52
CA PRO A 68 1.71 10.46 -8.54
C PRO A 68 1.30 10.17 -10.00
N LEU A 69 0.65 9.04 -10.30
CA LEU A 69 0.13 8.78 -11.65
C LEU A 69 -0.93 9.78 -12.09
N TYR A 70 -1.65 10.38 -11.15
CA TYR A 70 -2.70 11.38 -11.40
C TYR A 70 -2.21 12.81 -11.25
N ILE A 71 -0.89 13.04 -11.20
CA ILE A 71 -0.27 14.35 -10.91
C ILE A 71 -0.73 15.47 -11.83
N ARG A 72 -1.12 15.17 -13.08
CA ARG A 72 -1.65 16.17 -14.02
C ARG A 72 -2.96 16.78 -13.51
N GLN A 73 -3.79 15.98 -12.85
CA GLN A 73 -5.12 16.37 -12.36
C GLN A 73 -5.06 16.98 -10.96
N HIS A 74 -3.98 16.75 -10.21
CA HIS A 74 -3.87 17.27 -8.86
C HIS A 74 -3.68 18.79 -8.87
N GLU A 75 -4.40 19.47 -7.97
CA GLU A 75 -4.30 20.89 -7.68
C GLU A 75 -3.98 21.13 -6.20
N ARG A 76 -3.49 22.32 -5.84
CA ARG A 76 -3.20 22.63 -4.43
C ARG A 76 -4.43 22.55 -3.55
N SER A 77 -5.59 22.93 -4.08
CA SER A 77 -6.89 22.76 -3.42
C SER A 77 -7.19 21.32 -2.99
N HIS A 78 -6.65 20.32 -3.69
CA HIS A 78 -6.80 18.92 -3.30
C HIS A 78 -5.97 18.56 -2.04
N LEU A 79 -4.83 19.24 -1.81
CA LEU A 79 -4.08 19.12 -0.55
C LEU A 79 -4.85 19.76 0.62
N ASP A 80 -5.50 20.90 0.38
CA ASP A 80 -6.34 21.58 1.38
C ASP A 80 -7.57 20.71 1.72
N LEU A 81 -8.18 20.08 0.72
CA LEU A 81 -9.27 19.11 0.91
C LEU A 81 -8.79 17.91 1.72
N LEU A 82 -7.65 17.30 1.37
CA LEU A 82 -7.07 16.18 2.11
C LEU A 82 -6.84 16.57 3.58
N GLU A 83 -6.24 17.73 3.85
CA GLU A 83 -6.03 18.23 5.21
C GLU A 83 -7.36 18.41 5.97
N SER A 84 -8.37 18.99 5.32
CA SER A 84 -9.71 19.16 5.91
C SER A 84 -10.35 17.82 6.29
N LEU A 85 -10.26 16.82 5.42
CA LEU A 85 -10.78 15.47 5.68
C LEU A 85 -10.01 14.77 6.81
N LEU A 86 -8.69 14.90 6.84
CA LEU A 86 -7.85 14.35 7.91
C LEU A 86 -8.17 14.98 9.29
N ASN A 87 -8.51 16.26 9.33
CA ASN A 87 -8.96 16.92 10.57
C ASN A 87 -10.29 16.35 11.10
N LYS A 88 -11.16 15.86 10.22
CA LYS A 88 -12.49 15.30 10.52
C LYS A 88 -12.54 13.78 10.44
N ARG A 89 -11.39 13.12 10.24
CA ARG A 89 -11.33 11.68 9.98
C ARG A 89 -11.98 10.87 11.10
N ASP A 90 -12.63 9.81 10.70
CA ASP A 90 -13.11 8.78 11.61
C ASP A 90 -12.02 7.73 11.93
N PRO A 91 -12.29 6.82 12.88
CA PRO A 91 -11.30 5.81 13.29
C PRO A 91 -10.92 4.79 12.20
N LEU A 92 -11.64 4.71 11.09
CA LEU A 92 -11.31 3.80 9.97
C LEU A 92 -10.24 4.39 9.05
N CYS A 93 -10.01 5.71 9.10
CA CYS A 93 -8.93 6.38 8.36
C CYS A 93 -7.61 6.17 9.10
N THR A 94 -6.82 5.20 8.66
CA THR A 94 -5.61 4.76 9.36
C THR A 94 -4.30 5.09 8.64
N ALA A 95 -4.34 5.69 7.46
CA ALA A 95 -3.14 6.01 6.67
C ALA A 95 -3.32 7.27 5.81
N ILE A 96 -2.21 7.88 5.41
CA ILE A 96 -2.17 8.72 4.21
C ILE A 96 -1.71 7.83 3.06
N ALA A 97 -2.62 7.58 2.12
CA ALA A 97 -2.46 6.58 1.07
C ALA A 97 -3.44 6.80 -0.11
N GLU A 98 -3.01 6.59 -1.30
CA GLU A 98 -1.67 6.21 -1.75
C GLU A 98 -0.91 7.47 -2.17
N ILE A 99 0.36 7.58 -1.79
CA ILE A 99 1.21 8.72 -2.13
C ILE A 99 2.56 8.21 -2.64
N GLY A 100 3.37 9.05 -3.25
CA GLY A 100 4.71 8.59 -3.67
C GLY A 100 5.25 9.27 -4.91
N LEU A 101 6.08 8.54 -5.66
CA LEU A 101 6.76 9.02 -6.87
C LEU A 101 6.70 7.98 -8.00
N GLU A 102 6.48 8.46 -9.23
CA GLU A 102 6.40 7.64 -10.44
C GLU A 102 7.31 8.22 -11.54
N LYS A 103 8.21 7.41 -12.07
CA LYS A 103 9.11 7.80 -13.18
C LYS A 103 9.17 6.78 -14.31
N ALA A 104 8.38 5.69 -14.19
CA ALA A 104 8.33 4.68 -15.24
C ALA A 104 7.37 5.05 -16.37
N VAL A 105 6.36 5.89 -16.08
CA VAL A 105 5.39 6.41 -17.04
C VAL A 105 5.85 7.78 -17.54
N ALA A 106 6.22 7.85 -18.83
CA ALA A 106 6.81 9.05 -19.42
C ALA A 106 5.90 10.30 -19.30
N ASP A 107 4.59 10.10 -19.46
CA ASP A 107 3.59 11.19 -19.46
C ASP A 107 3.50 11.95 -18.13
N VAL A 108 3.93 11.36 -17.03
CA VAL A 108 3.94 12.01 -15.70
C VAL A 108 5.37 12.32 -15.22
N ALA A 109 6.38 11.97 -15.99
CA ALA A 109 7.81 12.10 -15.64
C ALA A 109 8.52 13.28 -16.33
N THR A 110 7.77 14.24 -16.92
CA THR A 110 8.39 15.49 -17.44
C THR A 110 9.01 16.28 -16.29
N PRO A 111 10.01 17.15 -16.54
CA PRO A 111 10.66 17.93 -15.47
C PRO A 111 9.67 18.67 -14.58
N GLU A 112 8.66 19.33 -15.17
CA GLU A 112 7.64 20.11 -14.46
C GLU A 112 6.74 19.20 -13.61
N LEU A 113 6.28 18.06 -14.17
CA LEU A 113 5.43 17.12 -13.44
C LEU A 113 6.21 16.35 -12.38
N TRP A 114 7.49 16.08 -12.62
CA TRP A 114 8.37 15.52 -11.61
C TRP A 114 8.53 16.45 -10.41
N GLN A 115 8.76 17.75 -10.66
CA GLN A 115 8.82 18.73 -9.59
C GLN A 115 7.50 18.78 -8.82
N LYS A 116 6.37 18.79 -9.52
CA LYS A 116 5.04 18.78 -8.90
C LYS A 116 4.82 17.51 -8.06
N GLN A 117 5.22 16.32 -8.54
CA GLN A 117 5.19 15.10 -7.73
C GLN A 117 5.98 15.25 -6.43
N CYS A 118 7.19 15.79 -6.50
CA CYS A 118 8.03 16.02 -5.32
C CYS A 118 7.37 16.98 -4.32
N GLU A 119 6.77 18.08 -4.78
CA GLU A 119 6.04 19.03 -3.95
C GLU A 119 4.83 18.38 -3.28
N PHE A 120 4.06 17.58 -4.02
CA PHE A 120 2.89 16.87 -3.48
C PHE A 120 3.28 15.78 -2.48
N LEU A 121 4.35 15.04 -2.75
CA LEU A 121 4.87 14.08 -1.80
C LEU A 121 5.32 14.76 -0.51
N GLU A 122 6.09 15.86 -0.59
CA GLU A 122 6.58 16.59 0.59
C GLU A 122 5.42 17.14 1.43
N ALA A 123 4.41 17.71 0.80
CA ALA A 123 3.21 18.20 1.48
C ALA A 123 2.45 17.07 2.20
N GLN A 124 2.25 15.93 1.54
CA GLN A 124 1.55 14.79 2.13
C GLN A 124 2.36 14.10 3.25
N LEU A 125 3.69 14.06 3.15
CA LEU A 125 4.55 13.63 4.25
C LEU A 125 4.47 14.58 5.46
N ALA A 126 4.34 15.89 5.22
CA ALA A 126 4.11 16.87 6.29
C ALA A 126 2.76 16.63 7.00
N LEU A 127 1.69 16.33 6.24
CA LEU A 127 0.39 15.94 6.81
C LEU A 127 0.51 14.63 7.60
N ALA A 128 1.21 13.61 7.07
CA ALA A 128 1.45 12.34 7.77
C ALA A 128 2.11 12.57 9.13
N LYS A 129 3.12 13.44 9.18
CA LYS A 129 3.79 13.82 10.42
C LYS A 129 2.87 14.53 11.39
N ARG A 130 2.11 15.51 10.91
CA ARG A 130 1.19 16.32 11.72
C ARG A 130 0.07 15.48 12.35
N PHE A 131 -0.51 14.58 11.57
CA PHE A 131 -1.61 13.72 12.03
C PHE A 131 -1.13 12.40 12.66
N ASN A 132 0.19 12.17 12.71
CA ASN A 132 0.82 10.93 13.18
C ASN A 132 0.23 9.68 12.52
N LEU A 133 0.01 9.75 11.20
CA LEU A 133 -0.49 8.66 10.40
C LEU A 133 0.66 7.98 9.62
N PRO A 134 0.65 6.66 9.48
CA PRO A 134 1.56 5.98 8.57
C PRO A 134 1.23 6.30 7.12
N VAL A 135 2.22 6.12 6.24
CA VAL A 135 2.05 6.32 4.81
C VAL A 135 2.11 5.00 4.03
N ASN A 136 1.35 4.89 2.96
CA ASN A 136 1.46 3.82 1.99
C ASN A 136 1.99 4.41 0.68
N LEU A 137 3.19 3.93 0.26
CA LEU A 137 4.07 4.63 -0.65
C LEU A 137 4.24 3.91 -1.98
N HIS A 138 3.82 4.54 -3.05
CA HIS A 138 4.14 4.17 -4.42
C HIS A 138 5.58 4.55 -4.80
N SER A 139 6.30 3.65 -5.47
CA SER A 139 7.65 3.91 -5.96
C SER A 139 8.00 3.09 -7.20
N ARG A 140 7.94 3.70 -8.38
CA ARG A 140 8.38 3.06 -9.63
C ARG A 140 9.53 3.85 -10.28
N LYS A 141 10.72 3.22 -10.35
CA LYS A 141 11.99 3.83 -10.80
C LYS A 141 12.38 5.07 -9.97
N THR A 142 11.97 5.13 -8.69
CA THR A 142 12.12 6.31 -7.84
C THR A 142 12.64 6.01 -6.44
N HIS A 143 13.06 4.78 -6.14
CA HIS A 143 13.44 4.36 -4.79
C HIS A 143 14.48 5.27 -4.14
N ASP A 144 15.51 5.70 -4.87
CA ASP A 144 16.57 6.58 -4.34
C ASP A 144 16.05 7.99 -4.03
N ALA A 145 15.21 8.54 -4.91
CA ALA A 145 14.56 9.83 -4.67
C ALA A 145 13.61 9.73 -3.47
N LEU A 146 12.72 8.73 -3.46
CA LEU A 146 11.79 8.50 -2.37
C LEU A 146 12.52 8.37 -1.01
N PHE A 147 13.59 7.58 -0.97
CA PHE A 147 14.41 7.44 0.24
C PHE A 147 14.88 8.79 0.79
N THR A 148 15.29 9.72 -0.09
CA THR A 148 15.76 11.05 0.32
C THR A 148 14.65 11.85 1.00
N PHE A 149 13.43 11.82 0.46
CA PHE A 149 12.26 12.48 1.06
C PHE A 149 11.90 11.87 2.43
N LEU A 150 11.88 10.55 2.53
CA LEU A 150 11.54 9.85 3.76
C LEU A 150 12.57 10.11 4.87
N LYS A 151 13.86 10.11 4.53
CA LYS A 151 14.94 10.47 5.46
C LYS A 151 14.80 11.90 5.96
N LYS A 152 14.40 12.84 5.11
CA LYS A 152 14.14 14.25 5.47
C LYS A 152 12.90 14.39 6.35
N ALA A 153 11.81 13.70 6.02
CA ALA A 153 10.52 13.80 6.71
C ALA A 153 10.59 13.34 8.18
N LYS A 154 11.38 12.30 8.48
CA LYS A 154 11.55 11.74 9.83
C LYS A 154 10.20 11.47 10.51
N LEU A 155 9.37 10.63 9.88
CA LEU A 155 8.09 10.24 10.44
C LEU A 155 8.29 9.33 11.66
N THR A 156 7.56 9.56 12.73
CA THR A 156 7.52 8.68 13.90
C THR A 156 6.72 7.42 13.60
N ASN A 157 5.57 7.59 12.92
CA ASN A 157 4.78 6.50 12.40
C ASN A 157 5.08 6.38 10.90
N THR A 158 5.98 5.46 10.54
CA THR A 158 6.62 5.46 9.22
C THR A 158 5.67 5.05 8.09
N GLY A 159 5.52 3.76 7.82
CA GLY A 159 4.65 3.30 6.73
C GLY A 159 5.22 2.10 5.98
N VAL A 160 4.79 1.94 4.74
CA VAL A 160 5.20 0.87 3.82
C VAL A 160 5.58 1.43 2.45
N VAL A 161 6.60 0.85 1.84
CA VAL A 161 6.82 0.95 0.40
C VAL A 161 6.10 -0.24 -0.24
N HIS A 162 4.90 0.03 -0.79
CA HIS A 162 4.08 -1.00 -1.39
C HIS A 162 4.61 -1.43 -2.77
N GLY A 163 4.13 -2.57 -3.29
CA GLY A 163 4.48 -3.07 -4.62
C GLY A 163 5.99 -3.18 -4.83
N PHE A 164 6.76 -3.43 -3.76
CA PHE A 164 8.21 -3.30 -3.84
C PHE A 164 8.82 -4.22 -4.91
N ALA A 165 9.55 -3.60 -5.84
CA ALA A 165 10.31 -4.28 -6.88
C ALA A 165 11.72 -3.67 -6.95
N GLY A 166 12.71 -4.33 -6.31
CA GLY A 166 14.05 -3.77 -6.19
C GLY A 166 15.09 -4.73 -5.61
N SER A 167 16.27 -4.20 -5.32
CA SER A 167 17.36 -4.95 -4.70
C SER A 167 17.24 -4.99 -3.18
N TYR A 168 17.98 -5.90 -2.56
CA TYR A 168 18.13 -5.98 -1.11
C TYR A 168 18.62 -4.65 -0.52
N ASP A 169 19.64 -4.04 -1.12
CA ASP A 169 20.20 -2.77 -0.60
C ASP A 169 19.18 -1.64 -0.66
N GLN A 170 18.35 -1.58 -1.71
CA GLN A 170 17.26 -0.60 -1.81
C GLN A 170 16.21 -0.83 -0.72
N ALA A 171 15.76 -2.08 -0.54
CA ALA A 171 14.78 -2.42 0.49
C ALA A 171 15.33 -2.16 1.90
N LYS A 172 16.58 -2.60 2.15
CA LYS A 172 17.23 -2.44 3.45
C LYS A 172 17.32 -0.97 3.89
N ARG A 173 17.61 -0.05 2.97
CA ARG A 173 17.62 1.39 3.30
C ARG A 173 16.28 1.88 3.84
N PHE A 174 15.15 1.42 3.30
CA PHE A 174 13.82 1.75 3.82
C PHE A 174 13.57 1.11 5.18
N VAL A 175 13.96 -0.16 5.32
CA VAL A 175 13.85 -0.90 6.60
C VAL A 175 14.67 -0.22 7.70
N ASP A 176 15.89 0.25 7.40
CA ASP A 176 16.74 0.97 8.33
C ASP A 176 16.14 2.32 8.79
N LEU A 177 15.23 2.90 8.00
CA LEU A 177 14.43 4.06 8.41
C LEU A 177 13.15 3.68 9.16
N GLY A 178 12.88 2.38 9.37
CA GLY A 178 11.69 1.87 10.06
C GLY A 178 10.49 1.60 9.15
N TYR A 179 10.61 1.75 7.83
CA TYR A 179 9.52 1.43 6.89
C TYR A 179 9.40 -0.07 6.67
N LYS A 180 8.16 -0.51 6.42
CA LYS A 180 7.88 -1.88 5.97
C LYS A 180 8.03 -1.99 4.46
N ILE A 181 8.16 -3.22 3.99
CA ILE A 181 8.20 -3.60 2.58
C ILE A 181 6.94 -4.38 2.27
N GLY A 182 6.17 -3.89 1.31
CA GLY A 182 4.98 -4.56 0.78
C GLY A 182 5.37 -5.74 -0.11
N VAL A 183 4.84 -6.91 0.22
CA VAL A 183 5.07 -8.16 -0.49
C VAL A 183 3.79 -8.52 -1.22
N GLY A 184 3.76 -8.21 -2.51
CA GLY A 184 2.65 -8.47 -3.42
C GLY A 184 2.97 -9.53 -4.47
N GLY A 185 2.15 -9.58 -5.52
CA GLY A 185 2.20 -10.57 -6.60
C GLY A 185 3.54 -10.72 -7.32
N THR A 186 4.41 -9.71 -7.24
CA THR A 186 5.74 -9.73 -7.89
C THR A 186 6.58 -10.94 -7.50
N ILE A 187 6.53 -11.39 -6.24
CA ILE A 187 7.34 -12.54 -5.79
C ILE A 187 6.89 -13.87 -6.34
N THR A 188 5.68 -13.96 -6.90
CA THR A 188 5.15 -15.18 -7.50
C THR A 188 5.77 -15.48 -8.87
N TYR A 189 6.42 -14.49 -9.49
CA TYR A 189 7.09 -14.64 -10.77
C TYR A 189 8.54 -15.08 -10.59
N ALA A 190 8.92 -16.23 -11.14
CA ALA A 190 10.30 -16.74 -11.07
C ALA A 190 11.34 -15.75 -11.63
N ARG A 191 10.96 -14.95 -12.65
CA ARG A 191 11.82 -13.93 -13.27
C ARG A 191 12.16 -12.74 -12.33
N ALA A 192 11.40 -12.54 -11.26
CA ALA A 192 11.60 -11.46 -10.30
C ALA A 192 12.74 -11.75 -9.29
N ASN A 193 13.82 -12.38 -9.73
CA ASN A 193 14.92 -12.88 -8.90
C ASN A 193 15.45 -11.83 -7.92
N LYS A 194 15.65 -10.60 -8.39
CA LYS A 194 16.17 -9.50 -7.56
C LYS A 194 15.28 -9.18 -6.38
N THR A 195 13.97 -9.09 -6.59
CA THR A 195 12.98 -8.84 -5.55
C THR A 195 12.83 -10.04 -4.62
N ARG A 196 12.76 -11.25 -5.18
CA ARG A 196 12.70 -12.51 -4.42
C ARG A 196 13.88 -12.65 -3.46
N GLU A 197 15.10 -12.37 -3.93
CA GLU A 197 16.31 -12.36 -3.09
C GLU A 197 16.28 -11.27 -2.00
N ALA A 198 15.73 -10.09 -2.31
CA ALA A 198 15.54 -9.05 -1.30
C ALA A 198 14.59 -9.53 -0.19
N ILE A 199 13.41 -10.03 -0.56
CA ILE A 199 12.39 -10.51 0.39
C ILE A 199 12.89 -11.70 1.21
N LYS A 200 13.69 -12.60 0.60
CA LYS A 200 14.33 -13.71 1.30
C LYS A 200 15.25 -13.25 2.43
N LYS A 201 16.02 -12.17 2.22
CA LYS A 201 17.08 -11.71 3.13
C LYS A 201 16.62 -10.70 4.19
N LEU A 202 15.51 -10.01 3.95
CA LEU A 202 15.01 -9.00 4.89
C LEU A 202 14.49 -9.63 6.19
N PRO A 203 14.60 -8.93 7.34
CA PRO A 203 13.95 -9.36 8.57
C PRO A 203 12.45 -9.52 8.36
N ILE A 204 11.85 -10.60 8.86
CA ILE A 204 10.42 -10.87 8.72
C ILE A 204 9.57 -9.75 9.34
N GLU A 205 10.09 -9.11 10.39
CA GLU A 205 9.48 -7.96 11.05
C GLU A 205 9.31 -6.75 10.14
N SER A 206 10.00 -6.72 9.00
CA SER A 206 9.90 -5.63 8.02
C SER A 206 8.91 -5.90 6.89
N LEU A 207 8.32 -7.09 6.81
CA LEU A 207 7.47 -7.52 5.71
C LEU A 207 5.99 -7.43 6.08
N ILE A 208 5.16 -7.02 5.11
CA ILE A 208 3.70 -7.09 5.16
C ILE A 208 3.16 -7.58 3.82
N LEU A 209 1.95 -8.15 3.81
CA LEU A 209 1.33 -8.69 2.61
C LEU A 209 0.36 -7.71 1.98
N GLU A 210 0.23 -7.78 0.66
CA GLU A 210 -0.69 -6.96 -0.12
C GLU A 210 -1.07 -7.63 -1.44
N THR A 211 -2.05 -7.06 -2.16
CA THR A 211 -2.40 -7.49 -3.51
C THR A 211 -2.21 -6.41 -4.57
N ASP A 212 -2.44 -5.15 -4.22
CA ASP A 212 -2.62 -4.04 -5.16
C ASP A 212 -3.80 -4.31 -6.13
N SER A 213 -4.82 -5.05 -5.67
CA SER A 213 -5.96 -5.39 -6.52
C SER A 213 -6.79 -4.15 -6.91
N PRO A 214 -7.27 -4.05 -8.16
CA PRO A 214 -7.30 -5.06 -9.22
C PRO A 214 -6.02 -5.25 -10.02
N ASP A 215 -4.98 -4.47 -9.75
CA ASP A 215 -3.70 -4.52 -10.45
C ASP A 215 -2.78 -5.65 -9.95
N MET A 216 -1.61 -5.75 -10.52
CA MET A 216 -0.51 -6.66 -10.13
C MET A 216 -0.91 -8.12 -9.88
N PRO A 217 -1.58 -8.79 -10.85
CA PRO A 217 -2.01 -10.17 -10.68
C PRO A 217 -0.85 -11.11 -10.35
N VAL A 218 -1.10 -12.09 -9.49
CA VAL A 218 -0.14 -13.17 -9.19
C VAL A 218 0.10 -14.05 -10.43
N PHE A 219 1.21 -14.76 -10.46
CA PHE A 219 1.53 -15.69 -11.57
C PHE A 219 0.40 -16.71 -11.77
N GLY A 220 0.04 -16.94 -13.04
CA GLY A 220 -1.08 -17.82 -13.43
C GLY A 220 -2.42 -17.12 -13.60
N TYR A 221 -2.55 -15.86 -13.18
CA TYR A 221 -3.78 -15.08 -13.26
C TYR A 221 -3.64 -13.79 -14.10
N GLN A 222 -2.64 -13.75 -14.96
CA GLN A 222 -2.44 -12.61 -15.86
C GLN A 222 -3.63 -12.49 -16.82
N GLY A 223 -4.10 -11.27 -17.01
CA GLY A 223 -5.28 -10.98 -17.84
C GLY A 223 -6.61 -10.97 -17.08
N GLU A 224 -6.59 -11.32 -15.80
CA GLU A 224 -7.73 -11.14 -14.89
C GLU A 224 -7.44 -10.04 -13.86
N PRO A 225 -8.48 -9.33 -13.37
CA PRO A 225 -8.32 -8.46 -12.21
C PRO A 225 -7.78 -9.25 -11.01
N ASN A 226 -6.74 -8.71 -10.37
CA ASN A 226 -6.25 -9.26 -9.11
C ASN A 226 -7.32 -9.10 -8.02
N ARG A 227 -7.23 -9.87 -6.94
CA ARG A 227 -8.24 -9.90 -5.86
C ARG A 227 -7.58 -10.08 -4.50
N PRO A 228 -8.19 -9.56 -3.41
CA PRO A 228 -7.66 -9.73 -2.06
C PRO A 228 -7.44 -11.20 -1.66
N GLU A 229 -8.27 -12.14 -2.16
CA GLU A 229 -8.13 -13.57 -1.91
C GLU A 229 -6.75 -14.11 -2.29
N ARG A 230 -6.06 -13.46 -3.24
CA ARG A 230 -4.74 -13.87 -3.74
C ARG A 230 -3.57 -13.49 -2.83
N VAL A 231 -3.83 -12.80 -1.71
CA VAL A 231 -2.85 -12.68 -0.62
C VAL A 231 -2.38 -14.07 -0.16
N ALA A 232 -3.28 -15.05 -0.11
CA ALA A 232 -2.93 -16.43 0.26
C ALA A 232 -1.89 -17.04 -0.69
N GLU A 233 -1.98 -16.76 -1.99
CA GLU A 233 -1.01 -17.20 -2.99
C GLU A 233 0.35 -16.49 -2.82
N THR A 234 0.33 -15.17 -2.59
CA THR A 234 1.54 -14.40 -2.27
C THR A 234 2.21 -14.95 -1.00
N PHE A 235 1.42 -15.26 0.03
CA PHE A 235 1.91 -15.86 1.28
C PHE A 235 2.57 -17.23 1.05
N ARG A 236 1.94 -18.11 0.25
CA ARG A 236 2.54 -19.42 -0.11
C ARG A 236 3.93 -19.25 -0.72
N HIS A 237 4.09 -18.33 -1.68
CA HIS A 237 5.38 -18.03 -2.29
C HIS A 237 6.36 -17.39 -1.30
N LEU A 238 5.88 -16.57 -0.35
CA LEU A 238 6.73 -16.03 0.72
C LEU A 238 7.31 -17.17 1.57
N CYS A 239 6.49 -18.15 1.96
CA CYS A 239 6.95 -19.33 2.71
C CYS A 239 7.99 -20.16 1.93
N GLU A 240 7.85 -20.30 0.60
CA GLU A 240 8.84 -20.98 -0.24
C GLU A 240 10.20 -20.27 -0.29
N LEU A 241 10.23 -18.99 -0.06
CA LEU A 241 11.46 -18.18 -0.06
C LEU A 241 12.17 -18.16 1.29
N ARG A 242 11.45 -18.48 2.36
CA ARG A 242 11.92 -18.29 3.73
C ARG A 242 12.18 -19.64 4.44
N GLU A 243 13.00 -19.57 5.47
CA GLU A 243 13.37 -20.75 6.27
C GLU A 243 12.53 -20.88 7.55
N GLU A 244 11.80 -19.79 7.92
CA GLU A 244 10.94 -19.79 9.10
C GLU A 244 9.70 -20.65 8.88
N ASP A 245 9.15 -21.15 9.98
CA ASP A 245 7.90 -21.89 9.98
C ASP A 245 6.74 -21.04 9.40
N PRO A 246 5.89 -21.60 8.50
CA PRO A 246 4.77 -20.88 7.90
C PRO A 246 3.80 -20.24 8.90
N GLU A 247 3.56 -20.87 10.05
CA GLU A 247 2.68 -20.30 11.08
C GLU A 247 3.31 -19.06 11.70
N LYS A 248 4.63 -19.09 11.95
CA LYS A 248 5.39 -17.95 12.44
C LYS A 248 5.44 -16.81 11.43
N ILE A 249 5.63 -17.13 10.14
CA ILE A 249 5.57 -16.11 9.06
C ILE A 249 4.20 -15.45 9.06
N ALA A 250 3.10 -16.23 9.10
CA ALA A 250 1.74 -15.71 9.09
C ALA A 250 1.47 -14.78 10.28
N GLU A 251 1.87 -15.20 11.49
CA GLU A 251 1.73 -14.39 12.71
C GLU A 251 2.49 -13.07 12.58
N MET A 252 3.74 -13.11 12.16
CA MET A 252 4.59 -11.92 12.06
C MET A 252 4.08 -10.91 11.03
N VAL A 253 3.71 -11.35 9.80
CA VAL A 253 3.20 -10.43 8.78
C VAL A 253 1.83 -9.85 9.18
N TRP A 254 0.99 -10.63 9.89
CA TRP A 254 -0.26 -10.16 10.45
C TRP A 254 -0.03 -9.07 11.51
N GLU A 255 0.84 -9.34 12.50
CA GLU A 255 1.18 -8.37 13.54
C GLU A 255 1.82 -7.10 12.99
N ASN A 256 2.74 -7.23 12.01
CA ASN A 256 3.36 -6.08 11.35
C ASN A 256 2.30 -5.18 10.72
N SER A 257 1.33 -5.78 10.03
CA SER A 257 0.24 -5.08 9.37
C SER A 257 -0.70 -4.41 10.38
N LEU A 258 -1.06 -5.11 11.46
CA LEU A 258 -1.89 -4.55 12.54
C LEU A 258 -1.20 -3.39 13.26
N LYS A 259 0.10 -3.51 13.54
CA LYS A 259 0.89 -2.43 14.19
C LYS A 259 0.89 -1.17 13.33
N LEU A 260 0.88 -1.32 12.01
CA LEU A 260 0.96 -0.19 11.09
C LEU A 260 -0.43 0.41 10.79
N PHE A 261 -1.41 -0.42 10.41
CA PHE A 261 -2.70 0.05 9.88
C PHE A 261 -3.93 -0.41 10.69
N GLY A 262 -3.75 -1.31 11.64
CA GLY A 262 -4.86 -1.91 12.39
C GLY A 262 -5.38 -1.06 13.56
N ARG A 263 -4.67 0.00 13.95
CA ARG A 263 -5.04 0.81 15.11
C ARG A 263 -6.30 1.61 14.82
N ILE A 264 -7.32 1.43 15.65
CA ILE A 264 -8.42 2.39 15.75
C ILE A 264 -7.86 3.60 16.50
N ILE A 265 -7.68 4.71 15.82
CA ILE A 265 -7.26 5.97 16.45
C ILE A 265 -8.45 6.47 17.25
N LYS A 266 -8.33 6.41 18.58
CA LYS A 266 -9.34 6.95 19.50
C LYS A 266 -9.31 8.47 19.51
#